data_cf3238608f11d67de019b909de54dc90
#
_entry.id   cf3238608f11d67de019b909de54dc90
#
_cell.length_a   1.000
_cell.length_b   1.000
_cell.length_c   1.000
_cell.angle_alpha   90.00
_cell.angle_beta   90.00
_cell.angle_gamma   90.00
#
_symmetry.space_group_name_H-M   'P 1'
#
loop_
_entity.id
_entity.type
_entity.pdbx_description
1 polymer ?
#
loop_
_entity_poly.entity_id
_entity_poly.type
_entity_poly.pdbx_seq_one_letter_code
_entity_poly.pdbx_strand_id
1 'polypeptide(L)'
;MMDRADKFSNRIVNIAPSGIRRFFELAAGQDDIISLGVGEPDFATPWVMREEAWYHLECGHTSYTSNWGLELLRKAVASYLNRYGMTYSPKNEILITFGVSEAIDIVFRSILNPGDEVIVAEPCYVSYQPLVALCGAKPVALDTSANRFIPTAAAIETLITPKTKALILCSPNNPTGTMIPADEMEKIAAVVKKHKIWVLSDEVYCELRYEAPHVSIGSFPGMKDYCIILNGFSKSFAMTGWRIGFIACPQELMAQIHKIHQYAAICAPIMR
;
A
#
# COMPACT_ATOMS: atom_id res chain seq x y z
N MET A 1 -14.50 1.30 -39.46
CA MET A 1 -13.43 1.26 -38.42
C MET A 1 -13.35 -0.15 -37.91
N MET A 2 -12.17 -0.74 -37.91
CA MET A 2 -11.97 -2.07 -37.37
C MET A 2 -12.20 -2.00 -35.85
N ASP A 3 -13.19 -2.72 -35.34
CA ASP A 3 -13.36 -2.85 -33.87
C ASP A 3 -12.12 -3.56 -33.32
N ARG A 4 -11.37 -2.89 -32.45
CA ARG A 4 -10.13 -3.40 -31.88
C ARG A 4 -10.33 -3.94 -30.46
N ALA A 5 -11.56 -3.93 -29.97
CA ALA A 5 -11.89 -4.38 -28.60
C ALA A 5 -11.41 -5.81 -28.35
N ASP A 6 -11.53 -6.69 -29.36
CA ASP A 6 -11.11 -8.09 -29.27
C ASP A 6 -9.59 -8.30 -29.11
N LYS A 7 -8.80 -7.23 -29.29
CA LYS A 7 -7.33 -7.29 -29.19
C LYS A 7 -6.80 -6.92 -27.81
N PHE A 8 -7.66 -6.44 -26.93
CA PHE A 8 -7.28 -6.06 -25.57
C PHE A 8 -7.60 -7.16 -24.57
N SER A 9 -6.86 -7.19 -23.48
CA SER A 9 -7.20 -8.08 -22.36
C SER A 9 -8.56 -7.71 -21.78
N ASN A 10 -9.43 -8.70 -21.61
CA ASN A 10 -10.75 -8.52 -21.00
C ASN A 10 -10.67 -7.91 -19.59
N ARG A 11 -9.55 -8.09 -18.90
CA ARG A 11 -9.33 -7.52 -17.58
C ARG A 11 -9.17 -6.01 -17.58
N ILE A 12 -8.62 -5.42 -18.65
CA ILE A 12 -8.39 -3.98 -18.73
C ILE A 12 -9.54 -3.22 -19.36
N VAL A 13 -10.29 -3.85 -20.29
CA VAL A 13 -11.38 -3.20 -21.03
C VAL A 13 -12.47 -2.66 -20.08
N ASN A 14 -12.72 -3.35 -18.98
CA ASN A 14 -13.76 -2.99 -18.01
C ASN A 14 -13.27 -2.04 -16.90
N ILE A 15 -12.00 -1.61 -16.93
CA ILE A 15 -11.44 -0.68 -15.92
C ILE A 15 -11.50 0.73 -16.47
N ALA A 16 -12.25 1.60 -15.78
CA ALA A 16 -12.31 3.01 -16.12
C ALA A 16 -10.96 3.70 -15.83
N PRO A 17 -10.52 4.66 -16.66
CA PRO A 17 -9.39 5.51 -16.34
C PRO A 17 -9.61 6.24 -14.99
N SER A 18 -8.53 6.45 -14.25
CA SER A 18 -8.62 7.18 -12.97
C SER A 18 -9.13 8.61 -13.20
N GLY A 19 -10.22 8.98 -12.51
CA GLY A 19 -10.81 10.31 -12.59
C GLY A 19 -9.93 11.43 -12.02
N ILE A 20 -8.94 11.11 -11.18
CA ILE A 20 -8.03 12.08 -10.54
C ILE A 20 -7.31 12.92 -11.59
N ARG A 21 -6.81 12.31 -12.67
CA ARG A 21 -6.06 13.00 -13.72
C ARG A 21 -6.86 14.13 -14.37
N ARG A 22 -8.16 13.93 -14.57
CA ARG A 22 -9.05 14.93 -15.17
C ARG A 22 -9.16 16.20 -14.31
N PHE A 23 -9.13 16.07 -13.00
CA PHE A 23 -9.14 17.23 -12.10
C PHE A 23 -7.83 17.99 -12.14
N PHE A 24 -6.68 17.31 -12.30
CA PHE A 24 -5.39 17.98 -12.50
C PHE A 24 -5.34 18.80 -13.77
N GLU A 25 -5.83 18.23 -14.87
CA GLU A 25 -5.86 18.92 -16.15
C GLU A 25 -6.73 20.19 -16.10
N LEU A 26 -7.81 20.19 -15.31
CA LEU A 26 -8.68 21.34 -15.12
C LEU A 26 -8.01 22.45 -14.28
N ALA A 27 -7.16 22.12 -13.33
CA ALA A 27 -6.45 23.07 -12.46
C ALA A 27 -5.11 23.53 -13.06
N ALA A 28 -4.58 22.80 -14.03
CA ALA A 28 -3.31 23.13 -14.65
C ALA A 28 -3.39 24.46 -15.41
N GLY A 29 -2.50 25.40 -15.06
CA GLY A 29 -2.41 26.71 -15.72
C GLY A 29 -3.34 27.78 -15.17
N GLN A 30 -3.95 27.56 -14.02
CA GLN A 30 -4.75 28.58 -13.31
C GLN A 30 -4.04 28.96 -11.99
N ASP A 31 -3.32 30.08 -12.00
CA ASP A 31 -2.48 30.53 -10.88
C ASP A 31 -3.28 31.03 -9.67
N ASP A 32 -4.58 31.28 -9.82
CA ASP A 32 -5.50 31.76 -8.78
C ASP A 32 -6.24 30.64 -8.05
N ILE A 33 -6.00 29.36 -8.44
CA ILE A 33 -6.62 28.22 -7.78
C ILE A 33 -5.70 27.66 -6.69
N ILE A 34 -6.20 27.63 -5.45
CA ILE A 34 -5.58 26.85 -4.37
C ILE A 34 -6.00 25.38 -4.55
N SER A 35 -5.08 24.57 -5.05
CA SER A 35 -5.36 23.14 -5.27
C SER A 35 -5.23 22.36 -3.95
N LEU A 36 -6.31 21.69 -3.57
CA LEU A 36 -6.34 20.64 -2.52
C LEU A 36 -6.45 19.22 -3.14
N GLY A 37 -6.09 19.11 -4.43
CA GLY A 37 -6.37 17.93 -5.23
C GLY A 37 -5.51 16.72 -4.91
N VAL A 38 -4.23 16.69 -5.25
CA VAL A 38 -3.35 15.57 -4.90
C VAL A 38 -2.89 15.72 -3.46
N GLY A 39 -3.11 14.70 -2.66
CA GLY A 39 -2.58 14.64 -1.30
C GLY A 39 -1.06 14.50 -1.29
N GLU A 40 -0.34 15.58 -1.53
CA GLU A 40 1.11 15.67 -1.37
C GLU A 40 1.45 16.56 -0.17
N PRO A 41 2.49 16.22 0.61
CA PRO A 41 3.02 17.15 1.59
C PRO A 41 3.49 18.43 0.90
N ASP A 42 3.13 19.59 1.44
CA ASP A 42 3.55 20.91 0.95
C ASP A 42 4.97 21.32 1.40
N PHE A 43 5.75 20.33 1.79
CA PHE A 43 7.14 20.44 2.17
C PHE A 43 8.03 19.79 1.10
N ALA A 44 9.20 20.39 0.85
CA ALA A 44 10.24 19.69 0.13
C ALA A 44 10.80 18.53 0.98
N THR A 45 11.26 17.46 0.33
CA THR A 45 12.04 16.40 1.00
C THR A 45 13.13 17.04 1.88
N PRO A 46 13.33 16.59 3.13
CA PRO A 46 14.34 17.15 4.04
C PRO A 46 15.72 17.26 3.39
N TRP A 47 16.40 18.39 3.68
CA TRP A 47 17.68 18.72 3.06
C TRP A 47 18.70 17.56 3.14
N VAL A 48 18.85 16.98 4.31
CA VAL A 48 19.79 15.86 4.55
C VAL A 48 19.59 14.71 3.55
N MET A 49 18.33 14.36 3.24
CA MET A 49 18.05 13.28 2.29
C MET A 49 18.37 13.69 0.86
N ARG A 50 18.12 14.96 0.50
CA ARG A 50 18.42 15.48 -0.84
C ARG A 50 19.93 15.59 -1.07
N GLU A 51 20.66 16.06 -0.07
CA GLU A 51 22.11 16.19 -0.09
C GLU A 51 22.79 14.82 -0.22
N GLU A 52 22.34 13.83 0.55
CA GLU A 52 22.87 12.47 0.48
C GLU A 52 22.62 11.82 -0.88
N ALA A 53 21.42 12.01 -1.43
CA ALA A 53 21.12 11.51 -2.78
C ALA A 53 22.00 12.18 -3.85
N TRP A 54 22.23 13.48 -3.74
CA TRP A 54 23.12 14.22 -4.63
C TRP A 54 24.54 13.69 -4.54
N TYR A 55 25.07 13.54 -3.33
CA TYR A 55 26.41 13.00 -3.08
C TYR A 55 26.58 11.61 -3.72
N HIS A 56 25.62 10.72 -3.55
CA HIS A 56 25.69 9.39 -4.14
C HIS A 56 25.64 9.41 -5.67
N LEU A 57 24.90 10.33 -6.27
CA LEU A 57 24.90 10.52 -7.73
C LEU A 57 26.25 11.04 -8.23
N GLU A 58 26.86 12.00 -7.53
CA GLU A 58 28.22 12.50 -7.87
C GLU A 58 29.28 11.40 -7.73
N CYS A 59 29.15 10.51 -6.76
CA CYS A 59 30.00 9.33 -6.61
C CYS A 59 29.77 8.24 -7.68
N GLY A 60 28.84 8.45 -8.62
CA GLY A 60 28.57 7.51 -9.71
C GLY A 60 27.80 6.25 -9.26
N HIS A 61 27.11 6.27 -8.13
CA HIS A 61 26.28 5.16 -7.67
C HIS A 61 24.97 5.08 -8.47
N THR A 62 25.07 4.68 -9.74
CA THR A 62 23.94 4.65 -10.70
C THR A 62 23.60 3.25 -11.21
N SER A 63 24.25 2.21 -10.68
CA SER A 63 24.04 0.82 -11.09
C SER A 63 22.87 0.19 -10.33
N TYR A 64 22.35 -0.93 -10.85
CA TYR A 64 21.33 -1.71 -10.17
C TYR A 64 21.74 -2.06 -8.73
N THR A 65 20.75 -2.03 -7.84
CA THR A 65 20.91 -2.51 -6.47
C THR A 65 20.43 -3.96 -6.34
N SER A 66 20.49 -4.51 -5.13
CA SER A 66 19.84 -5.80 -4.85
C SER A 66 18.34 -5.75 -5.19
N ASN A 67 17.81 -6.82 -5.77
CA ASN A 67 16.35 -6.97 -5.98
C ASN A 67 15.52 -6.83 -4.70
N TRP A 68 16.12 -7.10 -3.55
CA TRP A 68 15.49 -6.89 -2.24
C TRP A 68 15.49 -5.42 -1.79
N GLY A 69 16.23 -4.55 -2.47
CA GLY A 69 16.62 -3.23 -2.02
C GLY A 69 17.88 -3.25 -1.16
N LEU A 70 18.36 -2.07 -0.81
CA LEU A 70 19.58 -1.94 0.00
C LEU A 70 19.43 -2.60 1.37
N GLU A 71 20.44 -3.34 1.78
CA GLU A 71 20.45 -4.02 3.07
C GLU A 71 20.35 -3.04 4.25
N LEU A 72 21.07 -1.92 4.16
CA LEU A 72 21.03 -0.87 5.19
C LEU A 72 19.59 -0.30 5.32
N LEU A 73 18.92 -0.03 4.20
CA LEU A 73 17.55 0.46 4.22
C LEU A 73 16.58 -0.58 4.82
N ARG A 74 16.72 -1.86 4.44
CA ARG A 74 15.89 -2.94 5.02
C ARG A 74 16.11 -3.11 6.52
N LYS A 75 17.36 -2.96 7.01
CA LYS A 75 17.67 -2.93 8.45
C LYS A 75 17.02 -1.73 9.15
N ALA A 76 17.07 -0.55 8.54
CA ALA A 76 16.42 0.65 9.06
C ALA A 76 14.88 0.48 9.12
N VAL A 77 14.27 -0.10 8.08
CA VAL A 77 12.84 -0.43 8.05
C VAL A 77 12.49 -1.44 9.14
N ALA A 78 13.29 -2.48 9.35
CA ALA A 78 13.07 -3.44 10.45
C ALA A 78 13.10 -2.76 11.82
N SER A 79 14.07 -1.86 12.04
CA SER A 79 14.16 -1.06 13.26
C SER A 79 12.97 -0.12 13.43
N TYR A 80 12.50 0.49 12.35
CA TYR A 80 11.31 1.32 12.33
C TYR A 80 10.05 0.53 12.73
N LEU A 81 9.83 -0.65 12.14
CA LEU A 81 8.68 -1.51 12.45
C LEU A 81 8.70 -2.01 13.90
N ASN A 82 9.89 -2.24 14.48
CA ASN A 82 10.02 -2.60 15.90
C ASN A 82 9.45 -1.53 16.86
N ARG A 83 9.46 -0.25 16.47
CA ARG A 83 8.85 0.84 17.26
C ARG A 83 7.33 0.69 17.36
N TYR A 84 6.72 -0.01 16.43
CA TYR A 84 5.29 -0.33 16.39
C TYR A 84 4.99 -1.75 16.88
N GLY A 85 5.94 -2.40 17.55
CA GLY A 85 5.74 -3.75 18.11
C GLY A 85 5.79 -4.89 17.08
N MET A 86 6.29 -4.63 15.88
CA MET A 86 6.36 -5.61 14.79
C MET A 86 7.80 -6.03 14.54
N THR A 87 8.05 -7.34 14.49
CA THR A 87 9.38 -7.90 14.23
C THR A 87 9.42 -8.64 12.90
N TYR A 88 10.17 -8.08 11.95
CA TYR A 88 10.41 -8.65 10.62
C TYR A 88 11.92 -8.75 10.34
N SER A 89 12.34 -9.86 9.72
CA SER A 89 13.72 -10.07 9.30
C SER A 89 14.07 -9.17 8.10
N PRO A 90 15.09 -8.33 8.19
CA PRO A 90 15.52 -7.53 7.04
C PRO A 90 16.09 -8.38 5.90
N LYS A 91 16.39 -9.66 6.15
CA LYS A 91 16.99 -10.56 5.17
C LYS A 91 15.98 -11.07 4.14
N ASN A 92 14.75 -11.42 4.59
CA ASN A 92 13.81 -12.21 3.80
C ASN A 92 12.33 -11.92 4.08
N GLU A 93 12.01 -10.94 4.94
CA GLU A 93 10.64 -10.53 5.25
C GLU A 93 10.35 -9.06 4.92
N ILE A 94 11.34 -8.34 4.38
CA ILE A 94 11.22 -6.93 3.96
C ILE A 94 11.71 -6.79 2.52
N LEU A 95 10.89 -6.17 1.67
CA LEU A 95 11.19 -5.84 0.27
C LEU A 95 11.00 -4.34 0.04
N ILE A 96 11.97 -3.69 -0.58
CA ILE A 96 11.86 -2.29 -1.01
C ILE A 96 11.24 -2.25 -2.41
N THR A 97 10.25 -1.36 -2.60
CA THR A 97 9.42 -1.30 -3.81
C THR A 97 9.40 0.09 -4.45
N PHE A 98 8.89 0.18 -5.67
CA PHE A 98 8.58 1.43 -6.38
C PHE A 98 7.36 2.15 -5.76
N GLY A 99 7.52 2.61 -4.52
CA GLY A 99 6.42 3.14 -3.72
C GLY A 99 5.40 2.06 -3.33
N VAL A 100 4.43 2.45 -2.52
CA VAL A 100 3.35 1.57 -2.06
C VAL A 100 2.45 1.13 -3.22
N SER A 101 2.41 1.88 -4.32
CA SER A 101 1.60 1.51 -5.49
C SER A 101 2.05 0.20 -6.13
N GLU A 102 3.37 -0.01 -6.31
CA GLU A 102 3.89 -1.32 -6.74
C GLU A 102 3.63 -2.37 -5.67
N ALA A 103 3.86 -2.04 -4.40
CA ALA A 103 3.66 -2.97 -3.30
C ALA A 103 2.26 -3.60 -3.32
N ILE A 104 1.22 -2.79 -3.50
CA ILE A 104 -0.17 -3.27 -3.58
C ILE A 104 -0.36 -4.19 -4.80
N ASP A 105 0.12 -3.78 -5.98
CA ASP A 105 -0.04 -4.54 -7.23
C ASP A 105 0.61 -5.93 -7.13
N ILE A 106 1.88 -5.98 -6.72
CA ILE A 106 2.61 -7.25 -6.66
C ILE A 106 2.11 -8.18 -5.54
N VAL A 107 1.57 -7.61 -4.44
CA VAL A 107 0.92 -8.41 -3.39
C VAL A 107 -0.35 -9.04 -3.94
N PHE A 108 -1.25 -8.27 -4.56
CA PHE A 108 -2.47 -8.83 -5.13
C PHE A 108 -2.19 -9.89 -6.18
N ARG A 109 -1.24 -9.68 -7.06
CA ARG A 109 -0.80 -10.70 -8.05
C ARG A 109 -0.25 -11.96 -7.41
N SER A 110 0.29 -11.87 -6.20
CA SER A 110 0.89 -13.00 -5.50
C SER A 110 -0.14 -13.86 -4.77
N ILE A 111 -1.27 -13.28 -4.34
CA ILE A 111 -2.22 -13.96 -3.48
C ILE A 111 -3.58 -14.25 -4.13
N LEU A 112 -3.93 -13.54 -5.23
CA LEU A 112 -5.26 -13.64 -5.84
C LEU A 112 -5.29 -14.54 -7.06
N ASN A 113 -6.32 -15.38 -7.11
CA ASN A 113 -6.74 -16.09 -8.31
C ASN A 113 -8.03 -15.47 -8.88
N PRO A 114 -8.35 -15.70 -10.17
CA PRO A 114 -9.63 -15.32 -10.72
C PRO A 114 -10.80 -15.88 -9.90
N GLY A 115 -11.73 -15.00 -9.51
CA GLY A 115 -12.89 -15.33 -8.71
C GLY A 115 -12.72 -15.25 -7.19
N ASP A 116 -11.50 -15.03 -6.68
CA ASP A 116 -11.27 -14.66 -5.28
C ASP A 116 -11.92 -13.31 -4.96
N GLU A 117 -12.22 -13.09 -3.69
CA GLU A 117 -12.84 -11.85 -3.21
C GLU A 117 -11.87 -11.10 -2.28
N VAL A 118 -11.84 -9.76 -2.41
CA VAL A 118 -11.09 -8.86 -1.52
C VAL A 118 -12.05 -7.84 -0.94
N ILE A 119 -12.16 -7.79 0.39
CA ILE A 119 -12.95 -6.76 1.07
C ILE A 119 -12.16 -5.45 1.05
N VAL A 120 -12.80 -4.38 0.58
CA VAL A 120 -12.23 -3.03 0.46
C VAL A 120 -13.11 -2.05 1.22
N ALA A 121 -12.58 -1.45 2.29
CA ALA A 121 -13.31 -0.42 3.04
C ALA A 121 -13.43 0.86 2.20
N GLU A 122 -14.65 1.36 2.01
CA GLU A 122 -14.97 2.56 1.23
C GLU A 122 -15.48 3.71 2.11
N PRO A 123 -15.11 4.98 1.77
CA PRO A 123 -14.28 5.40 0.66
C PRO A 123 -12.80 5.05 0.85
N CYS A 124 -12.07 4.82 -0.25
CA CYS A 124 -10.71 4.33 -0.22
C CYS A 124 -9.81 4.96 -1.30
N TYR A 125 -8.53 4.64 -1.25
CA TYR A 125 -7.59 4.97 -2.32
C TYR A 125 -8.03 4.32 -3.63
N VAL A 126 -8.08 5.13 -4.68
CA VAL A 126 -8.67 4.79 -5.98
C VAL A 126 -8.07 3.57 -6.67
N SER A 127 -6.87 3.16 -6.30
CA SER A 127 -6.18 2.03 -6.95
C SER A 127 -6.55 0.66 -6.38
N TYR A 128 -7.16 0.57 -5.19
CA TYR A 128 -7.39 -0.75 -4.57
C TYR A 128 -8.30 -1.62 -5.43
N GLN A 129 -9.49 -1.14 -5.76
CA GLN A 129 -10.47 -1.92 -6.54
C GLN A 129 -9.96 -2.28 -7.95
N PRO A 130 -9.41 -1.34 -8.74
CA PRO A 130 -8.88 -1.66 -10.06
C PRO A 130 -7.77 -2.72 -10.02
N LEU A 131 -6.85 -2.67 -9.04
CA LEU A 131 -5.78 -3.64 -8.93
C LEU A 131 -6.30 -5.04 -8.58
N VAL A 132 -7.32 -5.15 -7.73
CA VAL A 132 -8.03 -6.41 -7.46
C VAL A 132 -8.65 -6.95 -8.76
N ALA A 133 -9.38 -6.10 -9.50
CA ALA A 133 -10.03 -6.49 -10.76
C ALA A 133 -9.03 -6.91 -11.83
N LEU A 134 -7.85 -6.28 -11.91
CA LEU A 134 -6.76 -6.66 -12.82
C LEU A 134 -6.24 -8.06 -12.55
N CYS A 135 -6.33 -8.56 -11.31
CA CYS A 135 -6.03 -9.95 -10.98
C CYS A 135 -7.14 -10.94 -11.38
N GLY A 136 -8.29 -10.44 -11.88
CA GLY A 136 -9.48 -11.25 -12.16
C GLY A 136 -10.27 -11.60 -10.89
N ALA A 137 -9.94 -10.99 -9.78
CA ALA A 137 -10.66 -11.11 -8.52
C ALA A 137 -11.76 -10.05 -8.39
N LYS A 138 -12.64 -10.22 -7.42
CA LYS A 138 -13.78 -9.34 -7.18
C LYS A 138 -13.53 -8.45 -5.97
N PRO A 139 -13.51 -7.12 -6.11
CA PRO A 139 -13.56 -6.23 -4.96
C PRO A 139 -14.97 -6.29 -4.33
N VAL A 140 -15.02 -6.45 -3.01
CA VAL A 140 -16.25 -6.44 -2.21
C VAL A 140 -16.23 -5.18 -1.36
N ALA A 141 -17.09 -4.23 -1.70
CA ALA A 141 -17.15 -2.94 -1.01
C ALA A 141 -17.71 -3.10 0.41
N LEU A 142 -17.00 -2.56 1.39
CA LEU A 142 -17.47 -2.34 2.75
C LEU A 142 -17.78 -0.85 2.90
N ASP A 143 -19.06 -0.49 2.83
CA ASP A 143 -19.49 0.89 3.09
C ASP A 143 -19.28 1.25 4.57
N THR A 144 -18.46 2.25 4.83
CA THR A 144 -18.16 2.74 6.17
C THR A 144 -18.82 4.07 6.51
N SER A 145 -19.64 4.61 5.60
CA SER A 145 -20.25 5.95 5.72
C SER A 145 -21.10 6.10 6.98
N ALA A 146 -21.88 5.07 7.32
CA ALA A 146 -22.72 5.06 8.51
C ALA A 146 -21.96 5.08 9.84
N ASN A 147 -20.67 4.71 9.84
CA ASN A 147 -19.81 4.64 11.02
C ASN A 147 -18.65 5.63 10.97
N ARG A 148 -18.89 6.86 10.53
CA ARG A 148 -17.88 7.92 10.42
C ARG A 148 -16.63 7.48 9.64
N PHE A 149 -16.81 6.66 8.63
CA PHE A 149 -15.77 6.10 7.76
C PHE A 149 -14.75 5.20 8.49
N ILE A 150 -15.17 4.56 9.58
CA ILE A 150 -14.36 3.59 10.32
C ILE A 150 -14.90 2.19 10.01
N PRO A 151 -14.12 1.27 9.43
CA PRO A 151 -14.52 -0.11 9.26
C PRO A 151 -14.63 -0.81 10.62
N THR A 152 -15.66 -1.65 10.79
CA THR A 152 -15.85 -2.43 12.02
C THR A 152 -15.67 -3.92 11.77
N ALA A 153 -15.19 -4.64 12.79
CA ALA A 153 -15.07 -6.09 12.75
C ALA A 153 -16.41 -6.79 12.42
N ALA A 154 -17.50 -6.29 13.01
CA ALA A 154 -18.84 -6.84 12.76
C ALA A 154 -19.26 -6.68 11.29
N ALA A 155 -19.05 -5.50 10.70
CA ALA A 155 -19.38 -5.27 9.29
C ALA A 155 -18.48 -6.08 8.35
N ILE A 156 -17.18 -6.18 8.64
CA ILE A 156 -16.24 -7.03 7.89
C ILE A 156 -16.73 -8.48 7.91
N GLU A 157 -17.10 -9.00 9.08
CA GLU A 157 -17.48 -10.40 9.24
C GLU A 157 -18.73 -10.76 8.41
N THR A 158 -19.67 -9.83 8.22
CA THR A 158 -20.86 -10.05 7.38
C THR A 158 -20.56 -10.22 5.89
N LEU A 159 -19.41 -9.73 5.43
CA LEU A 159 -18.99 -9.78 4.02
C LEU A 159 -18.09 -10.98 3.71
N ILE A 160 -17.66 -11.72 4.73
CA ILE A 160 -16.75 -12.85 4.52
C ILE A 160 -17.52 -14.04 3.91
N THR A 161 -16.98 -14.55 2.82
CA THR A 161 -17.46 -15.74 2.11
C THR A 161 -16.34 -16.78 2.01
N PRO A 162 -16.60 -18.00 1.57
CA PRO A 162 -15.54 -18.98 1.26
C PRO A 162 -14.55 -18.52 0.16
N LYS A 163 -14.89 -17.48 -0.61
CA LYS A 163 -14.03 -16.88 -1.65
C LYS A 163 -13.21 -15.71 -1.14
N THR A 164 -13.49 -15.20 0.06
CA THR A 164 -12.75 -14.07 0.63
C THR A 164 -11.32 -14.46 0.88
N LYS A 165 -10.41 -13.83 0.16
CA LYS A 165 -8.96 -14.09 0.23
C LYS A 165 -8.24 -13.07 1.09
N ALA A 166 -8.69 -11.81 1.01
CA ALA A 166 -8.02 -10.71 1.70
C ALA A 166 -8.99 -9.60 2.10
N LEU A 167 -8.53 -8.83 3.07
CA LEU A 167 -9.07 -7.53 3.49
C LEU A 167 -7.98 -6.49 3.26
N ILE A 168 -8.31 -5.31 2.70
CA ILE A 168 -7.39 -4.17 2.67
C ILE A 168 -7.90 -3.07 3.58
N LEU A 169 -7.01 -2.57 4.45
CA LEU A 169 -7.23 -1.46 5.37
C LEU A 169 -6.21 -0.36 5.13
N CYS A 170 -6.63 0.88 5.26
CA CYS A 170 -5.75 2.05 5.28
C CYS A 170 -6.04 2.85 6.56
N SER A 171 -5.04 3.01 7.44
CA SER A 171 -5.21 3.74 8.68
C SER A 171 -3.91 4.48 9.05
N PRO A 172 -3.92 5.83 9.07
CA PRO A 172 -5.01 6.75 8.67
C PRO A 172 -5.49 6.56 7.25
N ASN A 173 -6.79 6.75 7.02
CA ASN A 173 -7.43 6.45 5.74
C ASN A 173 -7.25 7.56 4.69
N ASN A 174 -7.10 7.17 3.46
CA ASN A 174 -7.26 8.06 2.29
C ASN A 174 -8.61 7.72 1.60
N PRO A 175 -9.59 8.65 1.50
CA PRO A 175 -9.40 10.11 1.61
C PRO A 175 -9.86 10.73 2.94
N THR A 176 -10.40 9.99 3.89
CA THR A 176 -11.16 10.55 5.02
C THR A 176 -10.30 11.08 6.17
N GLY A 177 -9.03 10.64 6.25
CA GLY A 177 -8.14 10.92 7.38
C GLY A 177 -8.50 10.19 8.68
N THR A 178 -9.55 9.37 8.68
CA THR A 178 -9.97 8.63 9.87
C THR A 178 -8.96 7.56 10.27
N MET A 179 -8.84 7.34 11.57
CA MET A 179 -8.02 6.27 12.15
C MET A 179 -8.92 5.21 12.76
N ILE A 180 -8.55 3.95 12.59
CA ILE A 180 -9.23 2.83 13.25
C ILE A 180 -8.78 2.81 14.71
N PRO A 181 -9.70 2.90 15.70
CA PRO A 181 -9.34 2.81 17.12
C PRO A 181 -8.69 1.48 17.47
N ALA A 182 -7.80 1.49 18.46
CA ALA A 182 -7.02 0.31 18.84
C ALA A 182 -7.90 -0.90 19.25
N ASP A 183 -8.97 -0.65 19.98
CA ASP A 183 -9.93 -1.69 20.39
C ASP A 183 -10.70 -2.29 19.22
N GLU A 184 -11.00 -1.47 18.20
CA GLU A 184 -11.64 -1.97 17.00
C GLU A 184 -10.64 -2.70 16.08
N MET A 185 -9.40 -2.22 16.02
CA MET A 185 -8.31 -2.91 15.29
C MET A 185 -8.05 -4.31 15.88
N GLU A 186 -8.12 -4.46 17.22
CA GLU A 186 -7.99 -5.76 17.87
C GLU A 186 -9.13 -6.72 17.50
N LYS A 187 -10.37 -6.23 17.44
CA LYS A 187 -11.53 -7.02 16.98
C LYS A 187 -11.39 -7.44 15.52
N ILE A 188 -10.93 -6.53 14.66
CA ILE A 188 -10.64 -6.85 13.25
C ILE A 188 -9.54 -7.92 13.16
N ALA A 189 -8.47 -7.81 13.96
CA ALA A 189 -7.43 -8.82 14.01
C ALA A 189 -7.97 -10.21 14.43
N ALA A 190 -8.93 -10.25 15.34
CA ALA A 190 -9.59 -11.49 15.74
C ALA A 190 -10.41 -12.10 14.58
N VAL A 191 -11.14 -11.28 13.80
CA VAL A 191 -11.89 -11.73 12.60
C VAL A 191 -10.92 -12.27 11.55
N VAL A 192 -9.83 -11.57 11.25
CA VAL A 192 -8.81 -12.01 10.29
C VAL A 192 -8.24 -13.38 10.67
N LYS A 193 -7.87 -13.57 11.95
CA LYS A 193 -7.35 -14.86 12.46
C LYS A 193 -8.40 -15.97 12.40
N LYS A 194 -9.65 -15.68 12.78
CA LYS A 194 -10.76 -16.64 12.76
C LYS A 194 -11.00 -17.21 11.36
N HIS A 195 -10.98 -16.34 10.36
CA HIS A 195 -11.27 -16.71 8.98
C HIS A 195 -10.01 -17.04 8.15
N LYS A 196 -8.82 -16.86 8.74
CA LYS A 196 -7.52 -17.16 8.10
C LYS A 196 -7.34 -16.46 6.76
N ILE A 197 -7.83 -15.23 6.63
CA ILE A 197 -7.67 -14.38 5.45
C ILE A 197 -6.44 -13.47 5.60
N TRP A 198 -5.88 -13.01 4.48
CA TRP A 198 -4.84 -12.00 4.52
C TRP A 198 -5.41 -10.63 4.90
N VAL A 199 -4.63 -9.82 5.63
CA VAL A 199 -4.91 -8.39 5.76
C VAL A 199 -3.74 -7.60 5.19
N LEU A 200 -4.04 -6.75 4.18
CA LEU A 200 -3.13 -5.74 3.68
C LEU A 200 -3.35 -4.48 4.52
N SER A 201 -2.36 -4.10 5.31
CA SER A 201 -2.38 -2.89 6.12
C SER A 201 -1.58 -1.81 5.42
N ASP A 202 -2.26 -0.88 4.74
CA ASP A 202 -1.64 0.29 4.14
C ASP A 202 -1.45 1.36 5.22
N GLU A 203 -0.21 1.51 5.64
CA GLU A 203 0.20 2.37 6.74
C GLU A 203 1.00 3.60 6.27
N VAL A 204 0.89 3.96 4.99
CA VAL A 204 1.66 5.06 4.38
C VAL A 204 1.45 6.41 5.07
N TYR A 205 0.34 6.58 5.78
CA TYR A 205 0.00 7.79 6.54
C TYR A 205 0.24 7.68 8.04
N CYS A 206 0.80 6.59 8.56
CA CYS A 206 0.91 6.32 10.00
C CYS A 206 1.66 7.39 10.81
N GLU A 207 2.53 8.18 10.20
CA GLU A 207 3.21 9.32 10.83
C GLU A 207 2.42 10.64 10.74
N LEU A 208 1.41 10.71 9.85
CA LEU A 208 0.55 11.89 9.68
C LEU A 208 -0.70 11.76 10.55
N ARG A 209 -0.49 11.82 11.86
CA ARG A 209 -1.52 11.71 12.89
C ARG A 209 -1.47 12.89 13.84
N TYR A 210 -2.61 13.33 14.32
CA TYR A 210 -2.72 14.53 15.14
C TYR A 210 -3.24 14.24 16.57
N GLU A 211 -4.12 13.26 16.72
CA GLU A 211 -4.88 13.05 17.97
C GLU A 211 -4.45 11.79 18.75
N ALA A 212 -4.16 10.70 18.06
CA ALA A 212 -3.87 9.41 18.69
C ALA A 212 -2.64 8.73 18.07
N PRO A 213 -1.94 7.88 18.83
CA PRO A 213 -0.87 7.05 18.27
C PRO A 213 -1.44 6.07 17.25
N HIS A 214 -0.67 5.81 16.20
CA HIS A 214 -0.99 4.74 15.26
C HIS A 214 -0.81 3.38 15.92
N VAL A 215 -1.78 2.49 15.69
CA VAL A 215 -1.72 1.09 16.09
C VAL A 215 -1.80 0.23 14.84
N SER A 216 -0.72 -0.48 14.55
CA SER A 216 -0.69 -1.42 13.43
C SER A 216 -1.43 -2.70 13.77
N ILE A 217 -2.23 -3.23 12.83
CA ILE A 217 -2.85 -4.55 13.00
C ILE A 217 -1.81 -5.66 13.12
N GLY A 218 -0.64 -5.48 12.52
CA GLY A 218 0.49 -6.42 12.61
C GLY A 218 1.11 -6.55 13.99
N SER A 219 0.83 -5.60 14.91
CA SER A 219 1.36 -5.62 16.29
C SER A 219 0.60 -6.55 17.24
N PHE A 220 -0.61 -6.97 16.87
CA PHE A 220 -1.39 -7.86 17.73
C PHE A 220 -0.85 -9.30 17.69
N PRO A 221 -0.95 -10.03 18.82
CA PRO A 221 -0.43 -11.39 18.91
C PRO A 221 -0.96 -12.34 17.82
N GLY A 222 -0.04 -13.00 17.12
CA GLY A 222 -0.34 -13.97 16.06
C GLY A 222 -0.77 -13.33 14.73
N MET A 223 -0.74 -11.98 14.61
CA MET A 223 -1.11 -11.32 13.34
C MET A 223 -0.01 -11.37 12.30
N LYS A 224 1.25 -11.57 12.69
CA LYS A 224 2.36 -11.67 11.74
C LYS A 224 2.06 -12.67 10.60
N ASP A 225 1.42 -13.79 10.91
CA ASP A 225 1.15 -14.86 9.94
C ASP A 225 0.04 -14.53 8.94
N TYR A 226 -0.71 -13.45 9.17
CA TYR A 226 -1.85 -13.02 8.34
C TYR A 226 -1.70 -11.60 7.80
N CYS A 227 -0.65 -10.87 8.21
CA CYS A 227 -0.53 -9.45 7.94
C CYS A 227 0.53 -9.17 6.87
N ILE A 228 0.19 -8.26 5.98
CA ILE A 228 1.06 -7.70 4.95
C ILE A 228 1.10 -6.19 5.21
N ILE A 229 2.20 -5.69 5.76
CA ILE A 229 2.41 -4.27 6.01
C ILE A 229 2.90 -3.61 4.72
N LEU A 230 2.21 -2.57 4.30
CA LEU A 230 2.54 -1.71 3.18
C LEU A 230 2.82 -0.31 3.72
N ASN A 231 4.02 0.21 3.49
CA ASN A 231 4.37 1.56 3.92
C ASN A 231 5.46 2.14 3.00
N GLY A 232 5.79 3.41 3.17
CA GLY A 232 6.76 4.06 2.32
C GLY A 232 7.12 5.47 2.77
N PHE A 233 7.96 6.10 1.98
CA PHE A 233 8.59 7.37 2.31
C PHE A 233 7.85 8.58 1.72
N SER A 234 6.88 8.33 0.83
CA SER A 234 6.18 9.37 0.06
C SER A 234 5.54 10.45 0.93
N LYS A 235 4.88 10.04 2.03
CA LYS A 235 4.09 10.95 2.86
C LYS A 235 4.86 11.43 4.08
N SER A 236 5.43 10.50 4.85
CA SER A 236 6.15 10.81 6.09
C SER A 236 7.42 11.63 5.89
N PHE A 237 8.01 11.57 4.70
CA PHE A 237 9.27 12.24 4.38
C PHE A 237 9.17 13.21 3.18
N ALA A 238 7.96 13.52 2.72
CA ALA A 238 7.74 14.36 1.53
C ALA A 238 8.53 13.87 0.31
N MET A 239 8.50 12.55 0.05
CA MET A 239 9.27 11.88 -1.00
C MET A 239 8.36 11.27 -2.08
N THR A 240 7.27 11.94 -2.46
CA THR A 240 6.28 11.39 -3.41
C THR A 240 6.90 11.05 -4.76
N GLY A 241 7.78 11.92 -5.29
CA GLY A 241 8.48 11.75 -6.56
C GLY A 241 9.62 10.73 -6.53
N TRP A 242 10.11 10.35 -5.35
CA TRP A 242 11.24 9.41 -5.21
C TRP A 242 10.85 7.95 -5.46
N ARG A 243 9.56 7.65 -5.36
CA ARG A 243 9.00 6.32 -5.61
C ARG A 243 9.62 5.23 -4.75
N ILE A 244 9.70 5.40 -3.44
CA ILE A 244 10.25 4.42 -2.50
C ILE A 244 9.19 4.01 -1.50
N GLY A 245 8.93 2.70 -1.41
CA GLY A 245 8.06 2.06 -0.45
C GLY A 245 8.64 0.73 0.00
N PHE A 246 7.90 0.02 0.84
CA PHE A 246 8.28 -1.31 1.26
C PHE A 246 7.08 -2.18 1.60
N ILE A 247 7.32 -3.48 1.56
CA ILE A 247 6.44 -4.54 2.05
C ILE A 247 7.15 -5.23 3.21
N ALA A 248 6.41 -5.53 4.29
CA ALA A 248 6.85 -6.47 5.30
C ALA A 248 5.77 -7.53 5.53
N CYS A 249 6.13 -8.81 5.40
CA CYS A 249 5.22 -9.94 5.55
C CYS A 249 6.00 -11.23 5.88
N PRO A 250 5.31 -12.36 6.20
CA PRO A 250 5.97 -13.64 6.42
C PRO A 250 6.85 -14.08 5.24
N GLN A 251 7.96 -14.75 5.56
CA GLN A 251 8.98 -15.17 4.60
C GLN A 251 8.40 -15.98 3.42
N GLU A 252 7.47 -16.90 3.69
CA GLU A 252 6.89 -17.77 2.67
C GLU A 252 6.12 -16.97 1.62
N LEU A 253 5.35 -15.98 2.06
CA LEU A 253 4.64 -15.07 1.16
C LEU A 253 5.62 -14.12 0.46
N MET A 254 6.56 -13.55 1.20
CA MET A 254 7.58 -12.65 0.64
C MET A 254 8.35 -13.31 -0.50
N ALA A 255 8.65 -14.59 -0.39
CA ALA A 255 9.32 -15.35 -1.45
C ALA A 255 8.49 -15.41 -2.76
N GLN A 256 7.16 -15.37 -2.68
CA GLN A 256 6.30 -15.31 -3.88
C GLN A 256 6.21 -13.89 -4.44
N ILE A 257 6.03 -12.90 -3.59
CA ILE A 257 5.98 -11.48 -3.96
C ILE A 257 7.29 -11.07 -4.66
N HIS A 258 8.42 -11.48 -4.12
CA HIS A 258 9.74 -11.16 -4.66
C HIS A 258 9.94 -11.68 -6.09
N LYS A 259 9.34 -12.81 -6.47
CA LYS A 259 9.40 -13.30 -7.85
C LYS A 259 8.79 -12.30 -8.84
N ILE A 260 7.63 -11.72 -8.49
CA ILE A 260 6.97 -10.75 -9.37
C ILE A 260 7.80 -9.48 -9.46
N HIS A 261 8.31 -8.97 -8.32
CA HIS A 261 9.18 -7.81 -8.27
C HIS A 261 10.42 -7.96 -9.18
N GLN A 262 11.08 -9.12 -9.14
CA GLN A 262 12.24 -9.40 -9.98
C GLN A 262 11.97 -9.25 -11.47
N TYR A 263 10.80 -9.73 -11.93
CA TYR A 263 10.44 -9.68 -13.35
C TYR A 263 9.80 -8.34 -13.78
N ALA A 264 9.19 -7.61 -12.85
CA ALA A 264 8.49 -6.36 -13.14
C ALA A 264 9.38 -5.12 -13.04
N ALA A 265 10.20 -5.03 -11.99
CA ALA A 265 10.93 -3.81 -11.65
C ALA A 265 12.44 -4.00 -11.45
N ILE A 266 12.90 -5.25 -11.23
CA ILE A 266 14.29 -5.61 -10.93
C ILE A 266 14.73 -5.09 -9.55
N CYS A 267 14.74 -3.76 -9.33
CA CYS A 267 15.05 -3.14 -8.04
C CYS A 267 14.35 -1.78 -7.93
N ALA A 268 14.19 -1.28 -6.72
CA ALA A 268 13.71 0.07 -6.48
C ALA A 268 14.67 1.14 -7.03
N PRO A 269 14.20 2.41 -7.25
CA PRO A 269 15.05 3.50 -7.74
C PRO A 269 16.28 3.74 -6.87
N ILE A 270 17.37 4.17 -7.50
CA ILE A 270 18.71 4.26 -6.90
C ILE A 270 18.90 5.52 -6.03
N MET A 271 17.97 6.45 -6.01
CA MET A 271 18.07 7.61 -5.12
C MET A 271 18.04 7.12 -3.67
N ARG A 272 19.23 6.97 -3.12
CA ARG A 272 19.53 6.34 -1.84
C ARG A 272 19.52 7.33 -0.70
#